data_286eace15360e06ee08de420d0f08aeb
#
_entry.id   286eace15360e06ee08de420d0f08aeb
#
_cell.length_a   1.000
_cell.length_b   1.000
_cell.length_c   1.000
_cell.angle_alpha   90.00
_cell.angle_beta   90.00
_cell.angle_gamma   90.00
#
_symmetry.space_group_name_H-M   'P 1'
#
loop_
_entity.id
_entity.type
_entity.pdbx_description
1 polymer ?
#
loop_
_entity_poly.entity_id
_entity_poly.type
_entity_poly.pdbx_seq_one_letter_code
_entity_poly.pdbx_strand_id
1 'polypeptide(L)'
;MKYIWFIVFFAAYVLYLRYLMHMFQLNSYKAAEQNNWMKKNRGVIVLHAAFSVVSFIVLAAAGRAGVIVSAVIWLLAVISCRPRKKAKKPLVCTARVIRMFVTHAVLFLIVIAAACFFSVGMYAACIMYLVLPILILFVNVINMPIQKMVNRRFINEAKKKIQSMPDLKVVGITGSYGKTSVKFFLTELLLGKFNVLCTPLNYNTELGVTKTIRENLLPIHEIFVCEMGARYVNDIQAICDIVHPRYGVITSIGPQHLESFGSIENIVKTKFELYESIPDDGMMFLNYDNEYIRNYKGMKPQTGFGCSPDAQFRLLNMDVSASGTVFRVDIPGEGAQEFATELIGEHNVLDITAAIAVAYSLGVTVPELKKRVKKIRPVEHRLQLLPRRGRITIID
;
A
#
# COMPACT_ATOMS: atom_id res chain seq x y z
N MET A 1 30.90 6.11 -38.32
CA MET A 1 29.96 7.15 -37.87
C MET A 1 28.60 6.57 -37.48
N LYS A 2 27.92 5.77 -38.31
CA LYS A 2 26.62 5.18 -37.99
C LYS A 2 26.64 4.35 -36.68
N TYR A 3 27.68 3.56 -36.42
CA TYR A 3 27.80 2.76 -35.18
C TYR A 3 27.92 3.63 -33.93
N ILE A 4 28.68 4.74 -33.97
CA ILE A 4 28.78 5.69 -32.84
C ILE A 4 27.42 6.32 -32.58
N TRP A 5 26.70 6.71 -33.62
CA TRP A 5 25.34 7.24 -33.51
C TRP A 5 24.42 6.26 -32.77
N PHE A 6 24.40 4.97 -33.17
CA PHE A 6 23.58 3.97 -32.51
C PHE A 6 23.96 3.75 -31.05
N ILE A 7 25.25 3.80 -30.71
CA ILE A 7 25.71 3.67 -29.31
C ILE A 7 25.18 4.83 -28.46
N VAL A 8 25.31 6.06 -28.91
CA VAL A 8 24.89 7.27 -28.17
C VAL A 8 23.38 7.32 -28.09
N PHE A 9 22.67 7.03 -29.20
CA PHE A 9 21.23 6.90 -29.22
C PHE A 9 20.72 5.85 -28.22
N PHE A 10 21.29 4.66 -28.24
CA PHE A 10 20.89 3.55 -27.37
C PHE A 10 21.09 3.92 -25.89
N ALA A 11 22.20 4.59 -25.56
CA ALA A 11 22.40 5.10 -24.20
C ALA A 11 21.28 6.09 -23.79
N ALA A 12 20.94 7.04 -24.67
CA ALA A 12 19.84 7.97 -24.42
C ALA A 12 18.49 7.23 -24.23
N TYR A 13 18.21 6.27 -25.10
CA TYR A 13 17.00 5.46 -25.06
C TYR A 13 16.85 4.69 -23.72
N VAL A 14 17.90 3.99 -23.33
CA VAL A 14 17.90 3.18 -22.09
C VAL A 14 17.74 4.07 -20.85
N LEU A 15 18.43 5.23 -20.81
CA LEU A 15 18.33 6.15 -19.67
C LEU A 15 16.93 6.77 -19.57
N TYR A 16 16.35 7.18 -20.70
CA TYR A 16 14.99 7.73 -20.69
C TYR A 16 13.94 6.67 -20.39
N LEU A 17 14.06 5.46 -20.94
CA LEU A 17 13.20 4.32 -20.58
C LEU A 17 13.29 3.99 -19.09
N ARG A 18 14.50 3.95 -18.52
CA ARG A 18 14.70 3.74 -17.08
C ARG A 18 14.01 4.81 -16.25
N TYR A 19 14.11 6.08 -16.65
CA TYR A 19 13.45 7.19 -15.97
C TYR A 19 11.92 7.04 -16.00
N LEU A 20 11.34 6.79 -17.17
CA LEU A 20 9.91 6.58 -17.35
C LEU A 20 9.42 5.35 -16.55
N MET A 21 10.17 4.24 -16.57
CA MET A 21 9.87 3.03 -15.81
C MET A 21 9.86 3.29 -14.30
N HIS A 22 10.82 4.08 -13.81
CA HIS A 22 10.88 4.49 -12.42
C HIS A 22 9.62 5.29 -12.02
N MET A 23 9.24 6.28 -12.80
CA MET A 23 8.03 7.05 -12.56
C MET A 23 6.77 6.17 -12.63
N PHE A 24 6.73 5.22 -13.55
CA PHE A 24 5.62 4.29 -13.68
C PHE A 24 5.51 3.33 -12.49
N GLN A 25 6.65 2.88 -11.95
CA GLN A 25 6.67 2.10 -10.70
C GLN A 25 6.16 2.93 -9.52
N LEU A 26 6.58 4.19 -9.38
CA LEU A 26 6.10 5.10 -8.32
C LEU A 26 4.59 5.38 -8.46
N ASN A 27 4.06 5.40 -9.67
CA ASN A 27 2.64 5.55 -9.97
C ASN A 27 1.88 4.19 -9.92
N SER A 28 2.45 3.18 -9.25
CA SER A 28 1.84 1.85 -9.04
C SER A 28 1.39 1.16 -10.34
N TYR A 29 2.02 1.47 -11.46
CA TYR A 29 1.70 0.95 -12.81
C TYR A 29 0.26 1.27 -13.28
N LYS A 30 -0.34 2.33 -12.75
CA LYS A 30 -1.66 2.80 -13.16
C LYS A 30 -1.53 3.80 -14.29
N ALA A 31 -2.22 3.56 -15.40
CA ALA A 31 -2.17 4.42 -16.58
C ALA A 31 -2.68 5.84 -16.29
N ALA A 32 -3.75 5.98 -15.51
CA ALA A 32 -4.30 7.29 -15.13
C ALA A 32 -3.29 8.13 -14.33
N GLU A 33 -2.64 7.53 -13.32
CA GLU A 33 -1.63 8.20 -12.50
C GLU A 33 -0.40 8.59 -13.34
N GLN A 34 0.02 7.71 -14.25
CA GLN A 34 1.12 7.99 -15.16
C GLN A 34 0.78 9.14 -16.12
N ASN A 35 -0.44 9.16 -16.68
CA ASN A 35 -0.90 10.24 -17.53
C ASN A 35 -0.95 11.58 -16.78
N ASN A 36 -1.46 11.59 -15.54
CA ASN A 36 -1.46 12.78 -14.70
C ASN A 36 -0.02 13.24 -14.39
N TRP A 37 0.88 12.31 -14.12
CA TRP A 37 2.30 12.64 -13.94
C TRP A 37 2.91 13.24 -15.21
N MET A 38 2.65 12.67 -16.40
CA MET A 38 3.13 13.20 -17.68
C MET A 38 2.60 14.61 -17.94
N LYS A 39 1.33 14.88 -17.65
CA LYS A 39 0.73 16.23 -17.77
C LYS A 39 1.40 17.24 -16.84
N LYS A 40 1.72 16.85 -15.59
CA LYS A 40 2.42 17.73 -14.63
C LYS A 40 3.89 17.97 -15.00
N ASN A 41 4.53 17.02 -15.70
CA ASN A 41 5.93 17.06 -16.09
C ASN A 41 6.11 17.23 -17.61
N ARG A 42 5.19 17.97 -18.27
CA ARG A 42 5.21 18.19 -19.73
C ARG A 42 6.55 18.72 -20.23
N GLY A 43 7.25 19.57 -19.47
CA GLY A 43 8.55 20.11 -19.88
C GLY A 43 9.59 19.03 -20.17
N VAL A 44 9.64 17.95 -19.36
CA VAL A 44 10.52 16.82 -19.60
C VAL A 44 10.09 16.05 -20.84
N ILE A 45 8.80 15.77 -21.00
CA ILE A 45 8.28 15.02 -22.15
C ILE A 45 8.53 15.79 -23.45
N VAL A 46 8.24 17.09 -23.47
CA VAL A 46 8.46 17.95 -24.65
C VAL A 46 9.94 18.09 -24.99
N LEU A 47 10.83 18.21 -23.99
CA LEU A 47 12.27 18.26 -24.22
C LEU A 47 12.78 17.00 -24.94
N HIS A 48 12.37 15.82 -24.44
CA HIS A 48 12.78 14.55 -25.05
C HIS A 48 12.13 14.33 -26.42
N ALA A 49 10.89 14.79 -26.62
CA ALA A 49 10.24 14.80 -27.94
C ALA A 49 11.00 15.72 -28.92
N ALA A 50 11.45 16.90 -28.49
CA ALA A 50 12.23 17.82 -29.30
C ALA A 50 13.58 17.21 -29.76
N PHE A 51 14.31 16.52 -28.87
CA PHE A 51 15.54 15.80 -29.26
C PHE A 51 15.25 14.82 -30.39
N SER A 52 14.15 14.08 -30.32
CA SER A 52 13.78 13.11 -31.34
C SER A 52 13.40 13.76 -32.67
N VAL A 53 12.53 14.75 -32.64
CA VAL A 53 12.05 15.46 -33.85
C VAL A 53 13.17 16.18 -34.55
N VAL A 54 14.03 16.93 -33.82
CA VAL A 54 15.17 17.64 -34.39
C VAL A 54 16.17 16.65 -34.96
N SER A 55 16.46 15.56 -34.25
CA SER A 55 17.34 14.50 -34.76
C SER A 55 16.83 13.89 -36.08
N PHE A 56 15.51 13.62 -36.17
CA PHE A 56 14.86 13.10 -37.36
C PHE A 56 15.02 14.08 -38.54
N ILE A 57 14.72 15.38 -38.35
CA ILE A 57 14.78 16.42 -39.37
C ILE A 57 16.25 16.56 -39.86
N VAL A 58 17.21 16.62 -38.95
CA VAL A 58 18.62 16.77 -39.29
C VAL A 58 19.17 15.57 -40.08
N LEU A 59 18.73 14.35 -39.74
CA LEU A 59 19.06 13.13 -40.47
C LEU A 59 18.50 13.18 -41.90
N ALA A 60 17.31 13.73 -42.10
CA ALA A 60 16.66 13.84 -43.41
C ALA A 60 17.30 14.94 -44.28
N ALA A 61 17.69 16.08 -43.69
CA ALA A 61 18.12 17.26 -44.43
C ALA A 61 19.65 17.30 -44.75
N ALA A 62 20.52 16.73 -43.87
CA ALA A 62 21.95 17.03 -43.91
C ALA A 62 22.87 15.81 -44.23
N GLY A 63 22.35 14.70 -44.71
CA GLY A 63 23.10 13.54 -45.13
C GLY A 63 24.17 13.06 -44.10
N ARG A 64 25.44 12.97 -44.47
CA ARG A 64 26.51 12.54 -43.56
C ARG A 64 26.74 13.50 -42.40
N ALA A 65 26.64 14.81 -42.61
CA ALA A 65 26.74 15.82 -41.57
C ALA A 65 25.59 15.68 -40.56
N GLY A 66 24.39 15.34 -41.04
CA GLY A 66 23.22 15.07 -40.22
C GLY A 66 23.42 13.95 -39.18
N VAL A 67 24.17 12.91 -39.52
CA VAL A 67 24.51 11.83 -38.58
C VAL A 67 25.34 12.35 -37.40
N ILE A 68 26.30 13.25 -37.65
CA ILE A 68 27.15 13.83 -36.61
C ILE A 68 26.35 14.73 -35.70
N VAL A 69 25.57 15.66 -36.27
CA VAL A 69 24.74 16.60 -35.50
C VAL A 69 23.69 15.85 -34.67
N SER A 70 23.06 14.85 -35.26
CA SER A 70 22.10 13.98 -34.56
C SER A 70 22.76 13.22 -33.40
N ALA A 71 24.01 12.74 -33.56
CA ALA A 71 24.74 12.11 -32.44
C ALA A 71 25.00 13.08 -31.29
N VAL A 72 25.28 14.35 -31.57
CA VAL A 72 25.44 15.40 -30.55
C VAL A 72 24.11 15.65 -29.84
N ILE A 73 23.00 15.67 -30.58
CA ILE A 73 21.63 15.82 -29.98
C ILE A 73 21.35 14.67 -29.00
N TRP A 74 21.69 13.42 -29.38
CA TRP A 74 21.51 12.27 -28.46
C TRP A 74 22.47 12.33 -27.27
N LEU A 75 23.64 12.90 -27.37
CA LEU A 75 24.54 13.15 -26.23
C LEU A 75 23.91 14.15 -25.26
N LEU A 76 23.28 15.21 -25.76
CA LEU A 76 22.52 16.16 -24.94
C LEU A 76 21.33 15.48 -24.26
N ALA A 77 20.64 14.55 -24.96
CA ALA A 77 19.57 13.75 -24.36
C ALA A 77 20.09 12.86 -23.20
N VAL A 78 21.26 12.22 -23.34
CA VAL A 78 21.92 11.47 -22.25
C VAL A 78 22.19 12.37 -21.04
N ILE A 79 22.73 13.57 -21.28
CA ILE A 79 23.03 14.52 -20.20
C ILE A 79 21.75 14.98 -19.50
N SER A 80 20.66 15.20 -20.25
CA SER A 80 19.38 15.64 -19.70
C SER A 80 18.70 14.59 -18.79
N CYS A 81 19.01 13.30 -18.99
CA CYS A 81 18.52 12.19 -18.16
C CYS A 81 19.19 12.10 -16.79
N ARG A 82 20.22 12.91 -16.51
CA ARG A 82 20.86 12.91 -15.17
C ARG A 82 19.85 13.34 -14.10
N PRO A 83 19.72 12.58 -12.99
CA PRO A 83 18.78 12.92 -11.95
C PRO A 83 19.19 14.23 -11.28
N ARG A 84 18.36 15.27 -11.41
CA ARG A 84 18.56 16.58 -10.76
C ARG A 84 18.32 16.54 -9.25
N LYS A 85 17.54 15.58 -8.76
CA LYS A 85 17.27 15.33 -7.33
C LYS A 85 17.26 13.82 -7.09
N LYS A 86 17.79 13.39 -5.93
CA LYS A 86 17.65 11.98 -5.50
C LYS A 86 16.17 11.67 -5.30
N ALA A 87 15.68 10.64 -5.96
CA ALA A 87 14.31 10.17 -5.76
C ALA A 87 14.17 9.64 -4.32
N LYS A 88 13.03 9.94 -3.68
CA LYS A 88 12.73 9.45 -2.32
C LYS A 88 12.76 7.92 -2.22
N LYS A 89 12.40 7.23 -3.30
CA LYS A 89 12.44 5.76 -3.41
C LYS A 89 13.17 5.40 -4.72
N PRO A 90 14.22 4.54 -4.69
CA PRO A 90 14.91 4.10 -5.89
C PRO A 90 14.05 3.17 -6.75
N LEU A 91 14.42 3.02 -8.04
CA LEU A 91 13.81 1.99 -8.89
C LEU A 91 14.21 0.60 -8.37
N VAL A 92 13.22 -0.21 -8.07
CA VAL A 92 13.40 -1.61 -7.64
C VAL A 92 13.19 -2.53 -8.84
N CYS A 93 14.19 -3.32 -9.20
CA CYS A 93 14.12 -4.28 -10.29
C CYS A 93 13.33 -5.53 -9.90
N THR A 94 12.00 -5.39 -9.79
CA THR A 94 11.09 -6.51 -9.56
C THR A 94 10.93 -7.36 -10.81
N ALA A 95 10.47 -8.61 -10.68
CA ALA A 95 10.17 -9.48 -11.82
C ALA A 95 9.22 -8.82 -12.85
N ARG A 96 8.30 -7.95 -12.39
CA ARG A 96 7.43 -7.15 -13.27
C ARG A 96 8.23 -6.14 -14.09
N VAL A 97 9.12 -5.39 -13.43
CA VAL A 97 9.98 -4.40 -14.10
C VAL A 97 10.89 -5.08 -15.13
N ILE A 98 11.48 -6.22 -14.77
CA ILE A 98 12.34 -7.00 -15.69
C ILE A 98 11.54 -7.45 -16.91
N ARG A 99 10.35 -8.04 -16.74
CA ARG A 99 9.48 -8.42 -17.86
C ARG A 99 9.15 -7.24 -18.77
N MET A 100 8.84 -6.08 -18.21
CA MET A 100 8.56 -4.88 -18.99
C MET A 100 9.78 -4.40 -19.79
N PHE A 101 10.98 -4.43 -19.20
CA PHE A 101 12.21 -4.14 -19.94
C PHE A 101 12.47 -5.14 -21.06
N VAL A 102 12.28 -6.44 -20.80
CA VAL A 102 12.43 -7.49 -21.84
C VAL A 102 11.43 -7.26 -22.97
N THR A 103 10.15 -7.02 -22.67
CA THR A 103 9.13 -6.74 -23.70
C THR A 103 9.49 -5.49 -24.50
N HIS A 104 9.99 -4.43 -23.86
CA HIS A 104 10.51 -3.24 -24.55
C HIS A 104 11.69 -3.57 -25.48
N ALA A 105 12.65 -4.34 -24.98
CA ALA A 105 13.82 -4.73 -25.78
C ALA A 105 13.41 -5.55 -27.00
N VAL A 106 12.50 -6.51 -26.84
CA VAL A 106 11.99 -7.32 -27.96
C VAL A 106 11.28 -6.45 -29.00
N LEU A 107 10.36 -5.56 -28.57
CA LEU A 107 9.68 -4.65 -29.49
C LEU A 107 10.65 -3.71 -30.20
N PHE A 108 11.62 -3.16 -29.48
CA PHE A 108 12.67 -2.32 -30.06
C PHE A 108 13.47 -3.08 -31.14
N LEU A 109 13.94 -4.29 -30.83
CA LEU A 109 14.69 -5.11 -31.76
C LEU A 109 13.89 -5.47 -33.03
N ILE A 110 12.61 -5.83 -32.89
CA ILE A 110 11.74 -6.14 -34.03
C ILE A 110 11.60 -4.92 -34.93
N VAL A 111 11.27 -3.74 -34.34
CA VAL A 111 11.06 -2.51 -35.12
C VAL A 111 12.36 -2.07 -35.83
N ILE A 112 13.51 -2.10 -35.12
CA ILE A 112 14.78 -1.69 -35.71
C ILE A 112 15.23 -2.68 -36.75
N ALA A 113 15.10 -3.99 -36.56
CA ALA A 113 15.46 -5.00 -37.57
C ALA A 113 14.62 -4.82 -38.84
N ALA A 114 13.30 -4.67 -38.72
CA ALA A 114 12.43 -4.40 -39.85
C ALA A 114 12.82 -3.08 -40.58
N ALA A 115 13.07 -2.02 -39.82
CA ALA A 115 13.42 -0.71 -40.37
C ALA A 115 14.81 -0.71 -41.02
N CYS A 116 15.78 -1.48 -40.53
CA CYS A 116 17.11 -1.65 -41.14
C CYS A 116 16.99 -2.39 -42.47
N PHE A 117 16.09 -3.38 -42.60
CA PHE A 117 15.82 -4.04 -43.86
C PHE A 117 15.40 -3.04 -44.96
N PHE A 118 14.63 -2.01 -44.60
CA PHE A 118 14.21 -0.92 -45.50
C PHE A 118 15.21 0.28 -45.51
N SER A 119 16.38 0.16 -44.92
CA SER A 119 17.40 1.24 -44.82
C SER A 119 16.93 2.48 -44.04
N VAL A 120 15.87 2.40 -43.24
CA VAL A 120 15.30 3.50 -42.47
C VAL A 120 15.50 3.37 -40.95
N GLY A 121 16.45 2.53 -40.51
CA GLY A 121 16.65 2.18 -39.11
C GLY A 121 16.89 3.37 -38.17
N MET A 122 17.66 4.41 -38.62
CA MET A 122 17.89 5.61 -37.80
C MET A 122 16.65 6.45 -37.60
N TYR A 123 15.80 6.55 -38.63
CA TYR A 123 14.48 7.25 -38.51
C TYR A 123 13.53 6.52 -37.60
N ALA A 124 13.46 5.19 -37.74
CA ALA A 124 12.66 4.36 -36.86
C ALA A 124 13.09 4.47 -35.39
N ALA A 125 14.41 4.55 -35.13
CA ALA A 125 14.93 4.77 -33.80
C ALA A 125 14.46 6.11 -33.21
N CYS A 126 14.50 7.21 -33.99
CA CYS A 126 13.94 8.49 -33.55
C CYS A 126 12.46 8.38 -33.20
N ILE A 127 11.65 7.71 -34.04
CA ILE A 127 10.21 7.53 -33.79
C ILE A 127 10.00 6.70 -32.51
N MET A 128 10.74 5.61 -32.30
CA MET A 128 10.65 4.79 -31.10
C MET A 128 10.96 5.58 -29.82
N TYR A 129 11.91 6.51 -29.87
CA TYR A 129 12.21 7.39 -28.75
C TYR A 129 11.07 8.39 -28.49
N LEU A 130 10.51 8.96 -29.53
CA LEU A 130 9.40 9.93 -29.46
C LEU A 130 8.17 9.31 -28.77
N VAL A 131 7.83 8.08 -29.14
CA VAL A 131 6.64 7.39 -28.63
C VAL A 131 6.87 6.69 -27.29
N LEU A 132 8.08 6.70 -26.75
CA LEU A 132 8.45 5.96 -25.54
C LEU A 132 7.53 6.20 -24.32
N PRO A 133 7.06 7.45 -24.03
CA PRO A 133 6.11 7.68 -22.93
C PRO A 133 4.77 6.95 -23.07
N ILE A 134 4.32 6.75 -24.32
CA ILE A 134 3.10 6.00 -24.63
C ILE A 134 3.40 4.50 -24.69
N LEU A 135 4.54 4.14 -25.28
CA LEU A 135 4.95 2.74 -25.42
C LEU A 135 5.07 2.02 -24.08
N ILE A 136 5.47 2.70 -23.00
CA ILE A 136 5.53 2.09 -21.68
C ILE A 136 4.13 1.66 -21.16
N LEU A 137 3.09 2.42 -21.49
CA LEU A 137 1.70 2.07 -21.16
C LEU A 137 1.25 0.86 -21.99
N PHE A 138 1.58 0.84 -23.28
CA PHE A 138 1.27 -0.27 -24.17
C PHE A 138 1.96 -1.57 -23.72
N VAL A 139 3.25 -1.50 -23.40
CA VAL A 139 4.02 -2.65 -22.84
C VAL A 139 3.39 -3.15 -21.54
N ASN A 140 2.88 -2.26 -20.69
CA ASN A 140 2.16 -2.68 -19.49
C ASN A 140 0.88 -3.47 -19.83
N VAL A 141 0.13 -3.03 -20.86
CA VAL A 141 -1.07 -3.76 -21.33
C VAL A 141 -0.70 -5.14 -21.84
N ILE A 142 0.36 -5.27 -22.64
CA ILE A 142 0.87 -6.58 -23.12
C ILE A 142 1.22 -7.50 -21.94
N ASN A 143 1.84 -6.97 -20.89
CA ASN A 143 2.24 -7.74 -19.71
C ASN A 143 1.10 -8.00 -18.70
N MET A 144 -0.06 -7.35 -18.87
CA MET A 144 -1.17 -7.43 -17.91
C MET A 144 -1.73 -8.87 -17.75
N PRO A 145 -1.94 -9.68 -18.80
CA PRO A 145 -2.40 -11.06 -18.64
C PRO A 145 -1.44 -11.91 -17.80
N ILE A 146 -0.14 -11.79 -18.07
CA ILE A 146 0.90 -12.52 -17.32
C ILE A 146 0.90 -12.05 -15.84
N GLN A 147 0.79 -10.75 -15.61
CA GLN A 147 0.76 -10.21 -14.26
C GLN A 147 -0.48 -10.68 -13.48
N LYS A 148 -1.66 -10.71 -14.12
CA LYS A 148 -2.89 -11.24 -13.51
C LYS A 148 -2.73 -12.73 -13.16
N MET A 149 -2.14 -13.52 -14.05
CA MET A 149 -1.88 -14.94 -13.79
C MET A 149 -0.93 -15.15 -12.61
N VAL A 150 0.17 -14.38 -12.52
CA VAL A 150 1.12 -14.43 -11.40
C VAL A 150 0.44 -14.02 -10.08
N ASN A 151 -0.34 -12.93 -10.10
CA ASN A 151 -1.08 -12.49 -8.90
C ASN A 151 -2.07 -13.57 -8.44
N ARG A 152 -2.86 -14.16 -9.38
CA ARG A 152 -3.81 -15.24 -9.07
C ARG A 152 -3.12 -16.46 -8.46
N ARG A 153 -1.96 -16.84 -9.01
CA ARG A 153 -1.15 -17.92 -8.44
C ARG A 153 -0.77 -17.61 -6.98
N PHE A 154 -0.26 -16.42 -6.70
CA PHE A 154 0.16 -16.03 -5.34
C PHE A 154 -1.02 -15.97 -4.36
N ILE A 155 -2.17 -15.47 -4.80
CA ILE A 155 -3.40 -15.46 -4.02
C ILE A 155 -3.84 -16.89 -3.70
N ASN A 156 -3.82 -17.80 -4.69
CA ASN A 156 -4.18 -19.20 -4.47
C ASN A 156 -3.20 -19.91 -3.53
N GLU A 157 -1.90 -19.62 -3.61
CA GLU A 157 -0.90 -20.13 -2.65
C GLU A 157 -1.21 -19.65 -1.22
N ALA A 158 -1.56 -18.37 -1.05
CA ALA A 158 -1.94 -17.81 0.26
C ALA A 158 -3.23 -18.46 0.80
N LYS A 159 -4.27 -18.60 -0.03
CA LYS A 159 -5.53 -19.28 0.34
C LYS A 159 -5.28 -20.71 0.81
N LYS A 160 -4.49 -21.49 0.06
CA LYS A 160 -4.13 -22.86 0.44
C LYS A 160 -3.39 -22.91 1.79
N LYS A 161 -2.50 -21.93 2.04
CA LYS A 161 -1.75 -21.86 3.28
C LYS A 161 -2.67 -21.56 4.48
N ILE A 162 -3.61 -20.65 4.35
CA ILE A 162 -4.63 -20.40 5.39
C ILE A 162 -5.49 -21.64 5.60
N GLN A 163 -5.98 -22.29 4.54
CA GLN A 163 -6.79 -23.50 4.63
C GLN A 163 -6.07 -24.68 5.28
N SER A 164 -4.74 -24.74 5.17
CA SER A 164 -3.92 -25.77 5.85
C SER A 164 -3.75 -25.55 7.35
N MET A 165 -4.28 -24.45 7.89
CA MET A 165 -4.17 -24.06 9.32
C MET A 165 -5.58 -23.82 9.91
N PRO A 166 -6.39 -24.88 10.13
CA PRO A 166 -7.80 -24.75 10.56
C PRO A 166 -7.96 -24.08 11.94
N ASP A 167 -6.95 -24.19 12.81
CA ASP A 167 -6.98 -23.61 14.15
C ASP A 167 -6.50 -22.15 14.18
N LEU A 168 -6.01 -21.62 13.06
CA LEU A 168 -5.56 -20.24 12.96
C LEU A 168 -6.74 -19.28 13.11
N LYS A 169 -6.72 -18.45 14.14
CA LYS A 169 -7.72 -17.39 14.34
C LYS A 169 -7.30 -16.14 13.58
N VAL A 170 -8.10 -15.72 12.62
CA VAL A 170 -7.84 -14.48 11.87
C VAL A 170 -8.68 -13.34 12.42
N VAL A 171 -8.03 -12.23 12.76
CA VAL A 171 -8.67 -10.97 13.18
C VAL A 171 -8.50 -9.95 12.07
N GLY A 172 -9.57 -9.61 11.36
CA GLY A 172 -9.59 -8.54 10.36
C GLY A 172 -9.77 -7.18 11.02
N ILE A 173 -8.99 -6.18 10.62
CA ILE A 173 -9.11 -4.82 11.16
C ILE A 173 -9.26 -3.84 10.00
N THR A 174 -10.39 -3.13 9.95
CA THR A 174 -10.64 -2.07 8.96
C THR A 174 -11.15 -0.79 9.61
N GLY A 175 -11.25 0.26 8.81
CA GLY A 175 -11.72 1.59 9.22
C GLY A 175 -11.08 2.69 8.39
N SER A 176 -11.52 3.92 8.57
CA SER A 176 -10.87 5.09 7.95
C SER A 176 -9.61 5.47 8.74
N TYR A 177 -9.68 5.54 10.06
CA TYR A 177 -8.59 5.90 10.97
C TYR A 177 -8.40 4.79 12.03
N GLY A 178 -7.27 4.76 12.75
CA GLY A 178 -7.02 3.86 13.88
C GLY A 178 -6.53 2.43 13.50
N LYS A 179 -6.78 1.92 12.29
CA LYS A 179 -6.45 0.55 11.87
C LYS A 179 -5.06 0.05 12.26
N THR A 180 -4.05 0.83 11.94
CA THR A 180 -2.65 0.45 12.17
C THR A 180 -2.31 0.48 13.66
N SER A 181 -2.84 1.47 14.41
CA SER A 181 -2.68 1.53 15.86
C SER A 181 -3.32 0.31 16.51
N VAL A 182 -4.59 0.03 16.21
CA VAL A 182 -5.30 -1.14 16.76
C VAL A 182 -4.57 -2.44 16.41
N LYS A 183 -4.07 -2.60 15.19
CA LYS A 183 -3.27 -3.77 14.78
C LYS A 183 -2.06 -3.98 15.69
N PHE A 184 -1.24 -2.95 15.91
CA PHE A 184 -0.05 -3.06 16.73
C PHE A 184 -0.38 -3.22 18.21
N PHE A 185 -1.37 -2.49 18.72
CA PHE A 185 -1.82 -2.62 20.11
C PHE A 185 -2.38 -4.00 20.39
N LEU A 186 -3.26 -4.49 19.53
CA LEU A 186 -3.81 -5.84 19.63
C LEU A 186 -2.71 -6.90 19.57
N THR A 187 -1.75 -6.75 18.66
CA THR A 187 -0.61 -7.67 18.57
C THR A 187 0.14 -7.72 19.90
N GLU A 188 0.47 -6.56 20.49
CA GLU A 188 1.16 -6.52 21.79
C GLU A 188 0.33 -7.19 22.90
N LEU A 189 -0.98 -6.95 22.96
CA LEU A 189 -1.84 -7.55 23.98
C LEU A 189 -1.93 -9.09 23.86
N LEU A 190 -1.92 -9.61 22.63
CA LEU A 190 -2.02 -11.04 22.36
C LEU A 190 -0.70 -11.82 22.58
N LEU A 191 0.46 -11.17 22.43
CA LEU A 191 1.79 -11.80 22.59
C LEU A 191 2.01 -12.41 24.00
N GLY A 192 1.18 -12.06 24.99
CA GLY A 192 1.22 -12.67 26.33
C GLY A 192 0.75 -14.11 26.38
N LYS A 193 -0.03 -14.53 25.41
CA LYS A 193 -0.74 -15.81 25.41
C LYS A 193 -0.57 -16.61 24.13
N PHE A 194 -0.36 -15.94 22.98
CA PHE A 194 -0.41 -16.54 21.66
C PHE A 194 0.82 -16.21 20.83
N ASN A 195 1.13 -17.09 19.87
CA ASN A 195 2.04 -16.81 18.79
C ASN A 195 1.31 -16.02 17.69
N VAL A 196 1.61 -14.72 17.58
CA VAL A 196 0.88 -13.81 16.74
C VAL A 196 1.68 -13.38 15.52
N LEU A 197 1.07 -13.48 14.34
CA LEU A 197 1.52 -12.77 13.14
C LEU A 197 0.64 -11.54 12.94
N CYS A 198 1.21 -10.40 12.58
CA CYS A 198 0.43 -9.28 12.06
C CYS A 198 0.93 -8.85 10.68
N THR A 199 0.08 -8.20 9.89
CA THR A 199 0.51 -7.58 8.62
C THR A 199 1.57 -6.53 8.89
N PRO A 200 2.79 -6.63 8.27
CA PRO A 200 3.87 -5.69 8.53
C PRO A 200 3.56 -4.32 7.88
N LEU A 201 4.05 -3.25 8.53
CA LEU A 201 3.91 -1.88 8.04
C LEU A 201 2.49 -1.57 7.52
N ASN A 202 2.40 -1.14 6.27
CA ASN A 202 1.15 -0.81 5.56
C ASN A 202 0.74 -1.87 4.52
N TYR A 203 1.08 -3.15 4.75
CA TYR A 203 0.70 -4.28 3.86
C TYR A 203 -0.77 -4.66 4.08
N ASN A 204 -1.67 -3.72 3.79
CA ASN A 204 -3.12 -3.80 4.02
C ASN A 204 -3.94 -3.91 2.73
N THR A 205 -3.31 -4.20 1.60
CA THR A 205 -3.97 -4.49 0.32
C THR A 205 -3.99 -5.99 0.04
N GLU A 206 -4.84 -6.44 -0.88
CA GLU A 206 -4.94 -7.84 -1.30
C GLU A 206 -3.56 -8.49 -1.51
N LEU A 207 -2.70 -7.88 -2.33
CA LEU A 207 -1.35 -8.40 -2.60
C LEU A 207 -0.38 -8.21 -1.43
N GLY A 208 -0.56 -7.19 -0.59
CA GLY A 208 0.24 -7.00 0.62
C GLY A 208 -0.04 -8.09 1.65
N VAL A 209 -1.31 -8.40 1.88
CA VAL A 209 -1.76 -9.49 2.75
C VAL A 209 -1.32 -10.84 2.18
N THR A 210 -1.53 -11.08 0.87
CA THR A 210 -1.05 -12.28 0.17
C THR A 210 0.45 -12.50 0.38
N LYS A 211 1.25 -11.45 0.25
CA LYS A 211 2.71 -11.51 0.47
C LYS A 211 3.02 -11.87 1.92
N THR A 212 2.37 -11.23 2.89
CA THR A 212 2.56 -11.51 4.31
C THR A 212 2.30 -12.98 4.62
N ILE A 213 1.20 -13.54 4.14
CA ILE A 213 0.85 -14.94 4.35
C ILE A 213 1.91 -15.87 3.75
N ARG A 214 2.31 -15.62 2.50
CA ARG A 214 3.27 -16.48 1.80
C ARG A 214 4.65 -16.49 2.46
N GLU A 215 5.14 -15.31 2.87
CA GLU A 215 6.51 -15.12 3.34
C GLU A 215 6.64 -15.28 4.87
N ASN A 216 5.63 -14.89 5.65
CA ASN A 216 5.77 -14.78 7.10
C ASN A 216 4.86 -15.70 7.91
N LEU A 217 3.73 -16.18 7.37
CA LEU A 217 2.86 -17.09 8.12
C LEU A 217 3.57 -18.46 8.29
N LEU A 218 3.69 -18.91 9.53
CA LEU A 218 4.31 -20.18 9.90
C LEU A 218 3.31 -21.05 10.67
N PRO A 219 3.47 -22.38 10.70
CA PRO A 219 2.57 -23.28 11.42
C PRO A 219 2.48 -23.03 12.93
N ILE A 220 3.45 -22.35 13.52
CA ILE A 220 3.46 -21.99 14.96
C ILE A 220 2.51 -20.83 15.29
N HIS A 221 2.04 -20.06 14.28
CA HIS A 221 1.15 -18.93 14.54
C HIS A 221 -0.26 -19.43 14.86
N GLU A 222 -0.81 -18.91 15.94
CA GLU A 222 -2.17 -19.20 16.42
C GLU A 222 -3.15 -18.10 16.05
N ILE A 223 -2.65 -16.86 15.93
CA ILE A 223 -3.46 -15.69 15.54
C ILE A 223 -2.78 -14.93 14.43
N PHE A 224 -3.59 -14.54 13.43
CA PHE A 224 -3.17 -13.62 12.37
C PHE A 224 -3.99 -12.32 12.45
N VAL A 225 -3.36 -11.22 12.84
CA VAL A 225 -3.95 -9.88 12.88
C VAL A 225 -3.75 -9.22 11.52
N CYS A 226 -4.82 -9.11 10.74
CA CYS A 226 -4.82 -8.65 9.37
C CYS A 226 -5.40 -7.25 9.24
N GLU A 227 -4.55 -6.24 9.00
CA GLU A 227 -5.01 -4.90 8.63
C GLU A 227 -5.54 -4.91 7.19
N MET A 228 -6.76 -4.39 6.97
CA MET A 228 -7.46 -4.37 5.71
C MET A 228 -7.74 -2.93 5.26
N GLY A 229 -6.99 -2.49 4.25
CA GLY A 229 -7.15 -1.19 3.62
C GLY A 229 -8.00 -1.29 2.36
N ALA A 230 -8.73 -0.21 2.05
CA ALA A 230 -9.51 -0.10 0.82
C ALA A 230 -9.42 1.29 0.21
N ARG A 231 -9.51 1.35 -1.11
CA ARG A 231 -9.68 2.55 -1.92
C ARG A 231 -10.88 2.45 -2.86
N TYR A 232 -11.37 1.24 -3.08
CA TYR A 232 -12.52 0.94 -3.94
C TYR A 232 -13.44 -0.06 -3.24
N VAL A 233 -14.69 -0.09 -3.66
CA VAL A 233 -15.66 -1.11 -3.25
C VAL A 233 -15.13 -2.49 -3.63
N ASN A 234 -15.36 -3.48 -2.77
CA ASN A 234 -14.88 -4.87 -2.84
C ASN A 234 -13.38 -5.07 -2.52
N ASP A 235 -12.63 -4.04 -2.14
CA ASP A 235 -11.23 -4.22 -1.73
C ASP A 235 -11.11 -5.01 -0.41
N ILE A 236 -12.02 -4.81 0.56
CA ILE A 236 -12.05 -5.56 1.82
C ILE A 236 -12.53 -6.99 1.57
N GLN A 237 -13.59 -7.17 0.77
CA GLN A 237 -14.10 -8.48 0.39
C GLN A 237 -13.00 -9.34 -0.23
N ALA A 238 -12.19 -8.79 -1.15
CA ALA A 238 -11.08 -9.50 -1.78
C ALA A 238 -10.05 -10.01 -0.76
N ILE A 239 -9.80 -9.27 0.32
CA ILE A 239 -8.91 -9.70 1.41
C ILE A 239 -9.61 -10.77 2.26
N CYS A 240 -10.89 -10.57 2.61
CA CYS A 240 -11.67 -11.56 3.37
C CYS A 240 -11.74 -12.92 2.67
N ASP A 241 -11.88 -12.93 1.34
CA ASP A 241 -11.88 -14.15 0.52
C ASP A 241 -10.54 -14.92 0.55
N ILE A 242 -9.48 -14.28 1.02
CA ILE A 242 -8.16 -14.92 1.19
C ILE A 242 -7.98 -15.44 2.61
N VAL A 243 -8.33 -14.61 3.60
CA VAL A 243 -7.94 -14.87 5.00
C VAL A 243 -9.06 -15.49 5.83
N HIS A 244 -10.32 -15.42 5.39
CA HIS A 244 -11.51 -15.92 6.07
C HIS A 244 -11.53 -15.52 7.55
N PRO A 245 -11.70 -14.20 7.87
CA PRO A 245 -11.59 -13.72 9.23
C PRO A 245 -12.74 -14.27 10.09
N ARG A 246 -12.44 -14.73 11.32
CA ARG A 246 -13.43 -15.14 12.32
C ARG A 246 -13.79 -13.99 13.26
N TYR A 247 -12.88 -13.02 13.38
CA TYR A 247 -13.06 -11.83 14.21
C TYR A 247 -12.84 -10.60 13.35
N GLY A 248 -13.67 -9.57 13.53
CA GLY A 248 -13.57 -8.33 12.79
C GLY A 248 -13.58 -7.11 13.70
N VAL A 249 -12.81 -6.09 13.36
CA VAL A 249 -12.81 -4.78 14.04
C VAL A 249 -13.07 -3.68 13.03
N ILE A 250 -14.07 -2.83 13.28
CA ILE A 250 -14.26 -1.59 12.54
C ILE A 250 -13.94 -0.42 13.47
N THR A 251 -12.81 0.25 13.24
CA THR A 251 -12.28 1.28 14.13
C THR A 251 -13.01 2.61 14.01
N SER A 252 -13.20 3.08 12.77
CA SER A 252 -13.92 4.33 12.49
C SER A 252 -14.32 4.41 11.02
N ILE A 253 -15.35 5.18 10.72
CA ILE A 253 -15.75 5.53 9.36
C ILE A 253 -15.76 7.05 9.24
N GLY A 254 -15.13 7.55 8.18
CA GLY A 254 -15.04 8.98 7.87
C GLY A 254 -14.61 9.20 6.42
N PRO A 255 -14.58 10.45 5.93
CA PRO A 255 -14.41 10.81 4.51
C PRO A 255 -12.95 10.63 4.01
N GLN A 256 -12.35 9.47 4.26
CA GLN A 256 -11.03 9.11 3.75
C GLN A 256 -11.13 8.55 2.33
N HIS A 257 -10.26 8.98 1.42
CA HIS A 257 -10.25 8.55 0.01
C HIS A 257 -11.56 8.79 -0.75
N LEU A 258 -12.29 9.86 -0.40
CA LEU A 258 -13.59 10.19 -0.99
C LEU A 258 -13.55 10.29 -2.53
N GLU A 259 -12.44 10.82 -3.10
CA GLU A 259 -12.25 10.89 -4.56
C GLU A 259 -12.33 9.53 -5.26
N SER A 260 -11.86 8.46 -4.61
CA SER A 260 -11.87 7.11 -5.19
C SER A 260 -13.13 6.32 -4.86
N PHE A 261 -13.76 6.58 -3.73
CA PHE A 261 -15.03 5.95 -3.36
C PHE A 261 -16.26 6.63 -3.98
N GLY A 262 -16.16 7.92 -4.29
CA GLY A 262 -17.22 8.72 -4.85
C GLY A 262 -18.27 9.22 -3.84
N SER A 263 -18.52 8.46 -2.75
CA SER A 263 -19.45 8.84 -1.69
C SER A 263 -19.10 8.23 -0.34
N ILE A 264 -19.68 8.76 0.76
CA ILE A 264 -19.51 8.22 2.10
C ILE A 264 -20.23 6.86 2.26
N GLU A 265 -21.34 6.66 1.58
CA GLU A 265 -22.10 5.41 1.57
C GLU A 265 -21.27 4.26 1.02
N ASN A 266 -20.49 4.51 -0.04
CA ASN A 266 -19.55 3.54 -0.59
C ASN A 266 -18.42 3.21 0.40
N ILE A 267 -17.95 4.19 1.19
CA ILE A 267 -16.98 3.97 2.26
C ILE A 267 -17.59 3.07 3.34
N VAL A 268 -18.81 3.40 3.80
CA VAL A 268 -19.57 2.59 4.79
C VAL A 268 -19.71 1.17 4.25
N LYS A 269 -20.32 1.00 3.07
CA LYS A 269 -20.51 -0.30 2.42
C LYS A 269 -19.23 -1.11 2.39
N THR A 270 -18.12 -0.49 1.95
CA THR A 270 -16.83 -1.19 1.85
C THR A 270 -16.28 -1.62 3.21
N LYS A 271 -16.42 -0.79 4.27
CA LYS A 271 -15.95 -1.20 5.60
C LYS A 271 -16.79 -2.34 6.17
N PHE A 272 -18.07 -2.35 5.87
CA PHE A 272 -18.98 -3.41 6.28
C PHE A 272 -18.85 -4.70 5.46
N GLU A 273 -18.08 -4.73 4.35
CA GLU A 273 -17.67 -5.98 3.69
C GLU A 273 -16.97 -6.93 4.67
N LEU A 274 -16.19 -6.40 5.65
CA LEU A 274 -15.64 -7.22 6.73
C LEU A 274 -16.73 -7.83 7.60
N TYR A 275 -17.72 -7.02 8.00
CA TYR A 275 -18.85 -7.49 8.82
C TYR A 275 -19.58 -8.65 8.12
N GLU A 276 -19.92 -8.47 6.85
CA GLU A 276 -20.63 -9.48 6.06
C GLU A 276 -19.81 -10.77 5.85
N SER A 277 -18.48 -10.66 5.88
CA SER A 277 -17.56 -11.79 5.69
C SER A 277 -17.30 -12.62 6.96
N ILE A 278 -17.69 -12.13 8.15
CA ILE A 278 -17.54 -12.88 9.40
C ILE A 278 -18.56 -14.01 9.45
N PRO A 279 -18.18 -15.25 9.81
CA PRO A 279 -19.12 -16.35 9.96
C PRO A 279 -20.06 -16.14 11.18
N ASP A 280 -21.17 -16.88 11.24
CA ASP A 280 -22.18 -16.73 12.29
C ASP A 280 -21.66 -17.10 13.68
N ASP A 281 -20.62 -17.92 13.77
CA ASP A 281 -19.91 -18.28 15.00
C ASP A 281 -18.70 -17.37 15.30
N GLY A 282 -18.54 -16.31 14.50
CA GLY A 282 -17.51 -15.27 14.68
C GLY A 282 -17.98 -14.11 15.55
N MET A 283 -17.18 -13.06 15.65
CA MET A 283 -17.50 -11.88 16.47
C MET A 283 -17.01 -10.59 15.81
N MET A 284 -17.87 -9.57 15.80
CA MET A 284 -17.52 -8.21 15.39
C MET A 284 -17.30 -7.30 16.58
N PHE A 285 -16.26 -6.45 16.49
CA PHE A 285 -15.97 -5.39 17.46
C PHE A 285 -16.15 -4.03 16.77
N LEU A 286 -17.10 -3.25 17.25
CA LEU A 286 -17.60 -2.05 16.59
C LEU A 286 -17.42 -0.81 17.47
N ASN A 287 -16.85 0.24 16.90
CA ASN A 287 -16.74 1.53 17.61
C ASN A 287 -18.09 2.23 17.66
N TYR A 288 -18.74 2.20 18.83
CA TYR A 288 -20.05 2.82 19.01
C TYR A 288 -20.01 4.34 19.21
N ASP A 289 -18.85 4.95 19.30
CA ASP A 289 -18.72 6.42 19.26
C ASP A 289 -18.84 6.95 17.82
N ASN A 290 -18.69 6.08 16.82
CA ASN A 290 -18.84 6.45 15.41
C ASN A 290 -20.29 6.25 14.95
N GLU A 291 -20.95 7.32 14.53
CA GLU A 291 -22.35 7.31 14.15
C GLU A 291 -22.69 6.34 13.00
N TYR A 292 -21.84 6.29 11.96
CA TYR A 292 -22.04 5.37 10.84
C TYR A 292 -21.98 3.89 11.27
N ILE A 293 -21.16 3.58 12.28
CA ILE A 293 -21.00 2.23 12.80
C ILE A 293 -22.15 1.87 13.74
N ARG A 294 -22.50 2.76 14.68
CA ARG A 294 -23.55 2.55 15.65
C ARG A 294 -24.94 2.36 15.00
N ASN A 295 -25.20 3.09 13.92
CA ASN A 295 -26.48 3.03 13.20
C ASN A 295 -26.60 1.82 12.26
N TYR A 296 -25.54 1.04 12.07
CA TYR A 296 -25.59 -0.16 11.26
C TYR A 296 -26.32 -1.29 12.01
N LYS A 297 -27.40 -1.78 11.40
CA LYS A 297 -28.19 -2.88 11.97
C LYS A 297 -27.85 -4.19 11.28
N GLY A 298 -26.89 -4.93 11.86
CA GLY A 298 -26.54 -6.28 11.43
C GLY A 298 -27.09 -7.34 12.40
N MET A 299 -27.19 -8.57 11.96
CA MET A 299 -27.69 -9.70 12.77
C MET A 299 -26.57 -10.60 13.30
N LYS A 300 -25.31 -10.36 12.95
CA LYS A 300 -24.18 -11.19 13.38
C LYS A 300 -23.78 -10.85 14.83
N PRO A 301 -23.15 -11.81 15.54
CA PRO A 301 -22.62 -11.56 16.88
C PRO A 301 -21.67 -10.35 16.86
N GLN A 302 -21.96 -9.38 17.71
CA GLN A 302 -21.19 -8.13 17.78
C GLN A 302 -21.13 -7.60 19.20
N THR A 303 -20.05 -6.86 19.48
CA THR A 303 -19.87 -6.13 20.73
C THR A 303 -19.34 -4.72 20.42
N GLY A 304 -19.84 -3.75 21.17
CA GLY A 304 -19.43 -2.35 21.03
C GLY A 304 -18.25 -2.02 21.94
N PHE A 305 -17.37 -1.16 21.46
CA PHE A 305 -16.38 -0.47 22.29
C PHE A 305 -16.48 1.04 22.09
N GLY A 306 -16.03 1.81 23.08
CA GLY A 306 -16.02 3.27 23.04
C GLY A 306 -16.51 3.93 24.32
N CYS A 307 -16.79 5.24 24.26
CA CYS A 307 -17.36 6.02 25.37
C CYS A 307 -18.90 5.89 25.42
N SER A 308 -19.53 5.46 24.34
CA SER A 308 -20.99 5.32 24.25
C SER A 308 -21.55 4.47 25.40
N PRO A 309 -22.67 4.88 26.01
CA PRO A 309 -23.35 4.09 27.06
C PRO A 309 -23.73 2.67 26.59
N ASP A 310 -23.94 2.47 25.29
CA ASP A 310 -24.34 1.19 24.72
C ASP A 310 -23.16 0.25 24.48
N ALA A 311 -21.91 0.75 24.65
CA ALA A 311 -20.71 -0.05 24.46
C ALA A 311 -20.51 -1.04 25.61
N GLN A 312 -20.28 -2.31 25.28
CA GLN A 312 -19.97 -3.37 26.25
C GLN A 312 -18.56 -3.22 26.83
N PHE A 313 -17.58 -2.80 26.01
CA PHE A 313 -16.26 -2.40 26.47
C PHE A 313 -16.23 -0.88 26.53
N ARG A 314 -16.70 -0.34 27.64
CA ARG A 314 -16.95 1.09 27.76
C ARG A 314 -15.78 1.83 28.40
N LEU A 315 -15.23 2.81 27.66
CA LEU A 315 -14.28 3.76 28.21
C LEU A 315 -15.00 4.76 29.11
N LEU A 316 -14.74 4.68 30.41
CA LEU A 316 -15.47 5.47 31.44
C LEU A 316 -14.84 6.85 31.63
N ASN A 317 -13.55 6.90 31.85
CA ASN A 317 -12.77 8.13 32.01
C ASN A 317 -11.32 7.93 31.62
N MET A 318 -10.63 9.04 31.37
CA MET A 318 -9.21 9.08 31.17
C MET A 318 -8.60 10.33 31.79
N ASP A 319 -7.38 10.18 32.28
CA ASP A 319 -6.54 11.27 32.76
C ASP A 319 -5.25 11.30 31.96
N VAL A 320 -5.06 12.38 31.20
CA VAL A 320 -3.93 12.54 30.26
C VAL A 320 -2.88 13.44 30.90
N SER A 321 -1.67 12.92 31.04
CA SER A 321 -0.52 13.65 31.60
C SER A 321 0.66 13.68 30.62
N ALA A 322 1.69 14.44 30.96
CA ALA A 322 2.93 14.46 30.19
C ALA A 322 3.72 13.13 30.23
N SER A 323 3.41 12.25 31.17
CA SER A 323 4.04 10.94 31.35
C SER A 323 3.23 9.78 30.75
N GLY A 324 2.05 10.07 30.19
CA GLY A 324 1.15 9.07 29.60
C GLY A 324 -0.30 9.27 30.03
N THR A 325 -1.10 8.25 29.85
CA THR A 325 -2.54 8.30 30.12
C THR A 325 -2.95 7.15 31.04
N VAL A 326 -3.70 7.46 32.10
CA VAL A 326 -4.42 6.50 32.94
C VAL A 326 -5.90 6.53 32.53
N PHE A 327 -6.51 5.37 32.35
CA PHE A 327 -7.89 5.29 31.89
C PHE A 327 -8.61 4.07 32.47
N ARG A 328 -9.94 4.13 32.51
CA ARG A 328 -10.78 3.03 33.01
C ARG A 328 -11.71 2.52 31.92
N VAL A 329 -11.70 1.20 31.77
CA VAL A 329 -12.59 0.50 30.84
C VAL A 329 -13.47 -0.43 31.65
N ASP A 330 -14.78 -0.35 31.45
CA ASP A 330 -15.73 -1.35 31.95
C ASP A 330 -15.66 -2.58 31.04
N ILE A 331 -15.33 -3.72 31.62
CA ILE A 331 -15.16 -5.00 30.90
C ILE A 331 -16.28 -5.95 31.33
N PRO A 332 -17.00 -6.58 30.41
CA PRO A 332 -18.08 -7.52 30.74
C PRO A 332 -17.62 -8.63 31.70
N GLY A 333 -18.28 -8.76 32.81
CA GLY A 333 -17.97 -9.76 33.85
C GLY A 333 -16.84 -9.37 34.81
N GLU A 334 -16.08 -8.34 34.54
CA GLU A 334 -14.94 -7.90 35.36
C GLU A 334 -15.16 -6.51 35.99
N GLY A 335 -16.17 -5.76 35.49
CA GLY A 335 -16.44 -4.37 35.89
C GLY A 335 -15.34 -3.38 35.46
N ALA A 336 -15.34 -2.22 36.11
CA ALA A 336 -14.43 -1.12 35.79
C ALA A 336 -12.98 -1.46 36.15
N GLN A 337 -12.13 -1.56 35.13
CA GLN A 337 -10.71 -1.89 35.24
C GLN A 337 -9.85 -0.70 34.85
N GLU A 338 -8.83 -0.38 35.67
CA GLU A 338 -7.90 0.68 35.42
C GLU A 338 -6.66 0.21 34.65
N PHE A 339 -6.27 0.97 33.64
CA PHE A 339 -5.12 0.75 32.76
C PHE A 339 -4.24 2.00 32.73
N ALA A 340 -2.94 1.82 32.45
CA ALA A 340 -1.99 2.90 32.26
C ALA A 340 -1.12 2.63 31.04
N THR A 341 -0.88 3.67 30.24
CA THR A 341 -0.04 3.64 29.04
C THR A 341 0.84 4.88 28.94
N GLU A 342 2.00 4.77 28.31
CA GLU A 342 2.87 5.92 27.98
C GLU A 342 2.32 6.75 26.80
N LEU A 343 1.26 6.26 26.11
CA LEU A 343 0.67 6.96 24.98
C LEU A 343 -0.19 8.14 25.44
N ILE A 344 -0.16 9.22 24.66
CA ILE A 344 -0.94 10.44 24.88
C ILE A 344 -2.02 10.54 23.80
N GLY A 345 -3.18 11.03 24.19
CA GLY A 345 -4.29 11.34 23.27
C GLY A 345 -5.43 10.33 23.33
N GLU A 346 -6.64 10.88 23.32
CA GLU A 346 -7.91 10.17 23.44
C GLU A 346 -8.08 9.03 22.40
N HIS A 347 -7.70 9.30 21.14
CA HIS A 347 -7.80 8.30 20.08
C HIS A 347 -6.88 7.09 20.30
N ASN A 348 -5.70 7.25 20.95
CA ASN A 348 -4.86 6.12 21.33
C ASN A 348 -5.54 5.26 22.39
N VAL A 349 -6.20 5.88 23.37
CA VAL A 349 -6.96 5.17 24.41
C VAL A 349 -8.14 4.41 23.80
N LEU A 350 -8.86 5.03 22.87
CA LEU A 350 -9.94 4.37 22.14
C LEU A 350 -9.44 3.18 21.31
N ASP A 351 -8.33 3.32 20.60
CA ASP A 351 -7.68 2.24 19.85
C ASP A 351 -7.18 1.11 20.78
N ILE A 352 -6.69 1.43 21.99
CA ILE A 352 -6.32 0.45 23.01
C ILE A 352 -7.59 -0.25 23.55
N THR A 353 -8.67 0.48 23.76
CA THR A 353 -9.94 -0.12 24.21
C THR A 353 -10.47 -1.13 23.20
N ALA A 354 -10.39 -0.83 21.89
CA ALA A 354 -10.69 -1.80 20.83
C ALA A 354 -9.79 -3.05 20.94
N ALA A 355 -8.50 -2.87 21.16
CA ALA A 355 -7.55 -3.98 21.29
C ALA A 355 -7.83 -4.81 22.56
N ILE A 356 -8.18 -4.18 23.68
CA ILE A 356 -8.58 -4.85 24.94
C ILE A 356 -9.84 -5.70 24.68
N ALA A 357 -10.86 -5.16 24.01
CA ALA A 357 -12.09 -5.89 23.72
C ALA A 357 -11.82 -7.18 22.94
N VAL A 358 -11.01 -7.12 21.90
CA VAL A 358 -10.64 -8.30 21.11
C VAL A 358 -9.78 -9.28 21.93
N ALA A 359 -8.73 -8.80 22.60
CA ALA A 359 -7.81 -9.67 23.34
C ALA A 359 -8.50 -10.37 24.52
N TYR A 360 -9.37 -9.68 25.25
CA TYR A 360 -10.18 -10.25 26.32
C TYR A 360 -11.13 -11.34 25.78
N SER A 361 -11.84 -11.05 24.68
CA SER A 361 -12.73 -12.03 24.04
C SER A 361 -11.97 -13.28 23.51
N LEU A 362 -10.68 -13.16 23.20
CA LEU A 362 -9.80 -14.26 22.87
C LEU A 362 -9.23 -14.96 24.12
N GLY A 363 -9.61 -14.51 25.33
CA GLY A 363 -9.29 -15.13 26.60
C GLY A 363 -7.97 -14.66 27.24
N VAL A 364 -7.45 -13.49 26.88
CA VAL A 364 -6.38 -12.83 27.63
C VAL A 364 -6.97 -12.27 28.92
N THR A 365 -6.36 -12.61 30.07
CA THR A 365 -6.88 -12.18 31.39
C THR A 365 -6.63 -10.70 31.67
N VAL A 366 -7.45 -10.08 32.51
CA VAL A 366 -7.30 -8.66 32.88
C VAL A 366 -5.92 -8.34 33.48
N PRO A 367 -5.34 -9.16 34.37
CA PRO A 367 -3.98 -8.91 34.86
C PRO A 367 -2.91 -8.89 33.74
N GLU A 368 -3.03 -9.80 32.77
CA GLU A 368 -2.10 -9.79 31.61
C GLU A 368 -2.34 -8.59 30.70
N LEU A 369 -3.61 -8.20 30.46
CA LEU A 369 -3.94 -6.99 29.72
C LEU A 369 -3.31 -5.74 30.36
N LYS A 370 -3.44 -5.57 31.68
CA LYS A 370 -2.83 -4.46 32.42
C LYS A 370 -1.31 -4.42 32.25
N LYS A 371 -0.66 -5.57 32.32
CA LYS A 371 0.78 -5.69 32.12
C LYS A 371 1.19 -5.35 30.69
N ARG A 372 0.41 -5.78 29.69
CA ARG A 372 0.70 -5.59 28.28
C ARG A 372 0.39 -4.18 27.81
N VAL A 373 -0.69 -3.53 28.27
CA VAL A 373 -1.01 -2.14 27.95
C VAL A 373 0.15 -1.20 28.31
N LYS A 374 0.85 -1.43 29.44
CA LYS A 374 2.05 -0.68 29.83
C LYS A 374 3.24 -0.83 28.86
N LYS A 375 3.25 -1.92 28.07
CA LYS A 375 4.31 -2.20 27.09
C LYS A 375 4.03 -1.66 25.70
N ILE A 376 2.82 -1.15 25.45
CA ILE A 376 2.46 -0.56 24.18
C ILE A 376 3.37 0.64 23.91
N ARG A 377 3.99 0.67 22.73
CA ARG A 377 4.84 1.76 22.27
C ARG A 377 4.13 2.57 21.20
N PRO A 378 4.49 3.85 21.04
CA PRO A 378 3.99 4.69 19.95
C PRO A 378 4.28 4.02 18.60
N VAL A 379 3.31 4.05 17.70
CA VAL A 379 3.53 3.64 16.31
C VAL A 379 4.31 4.75 15.61
N GLU A 380 5.37 4.38 14.91
CA GLU A 380 6.23 5.33 14.19
C GLU A 380 5.41 6.25 13.27
N HIS A 381 5.69 7.55 13.33
CA HIS A 381 4.94 8.61 12.63
C HIS A 381 3.46 8.73 13.02
N ARG A 382 3.10 8.42 14.28
CA ARG A 382 1.73 8.56 14.79
C ARG A 382 1.75 9.08 16.23
N LEU A 383 1.68 10.40 16.40
CA LEU A 383 1.74 11.08 17.70
C LEU A 383 2.87 10.54 18.59
N GLN A 384 4.01 10.31 18.00
CA GLN A 384 5.19 9.86 18.70
C GLN A 384 5.87 11.06 19.36
N LEU A 385 6.08 10.99 20.66
CA LEU A 385 6.99 11.88 21.35
C LEU A 385 8.42 11.57 20.92
N LEU A 386 9.03 12.47 20.16
CA LEU A 386 10.43 12.34 19.78
C LEU A 386 11.34 12.74 20.96
N PRO A 387 12.58 12.20 21.05
CA PRO A 387 13.51 12.56 22.09
C PRO A 387 13.67 14.08 22.20
N ARG A 388 13.56 14.60 23.42
CA ARG A 388 13.72 16.04 23.70
C ARG A 388 15.07 16.56 23.19
N ARG A 389 15.05 17.64 22.44
CA ARG A 389 16.24 18.43 22.13
C ARG A 389 16.16 19.74 22.94
N GLY A 390 16.85 19.77 24.06
CA GLY A 390 16.80 20.88 24.98
C GLY A 390 15.42 21.04 25.64
N ARG A 391 14.80 22.25 25.54
CA ARG A 391 13.47 22.56 26.10
C ARG A 391 12.30 22.27 25.13
N ILE A 392 12.60 21.78 23.95
CA ILE A 392 11.59 21.57 22.89
C ILE A 392 11.11 20.11 22.94
N THR A 393 9.80 19.90 23.03
CA THR A 393 9.14 18.61 22.85
C THR A 393 8.56 18.58 21.43
N ILE A 394 8.91 17.57 20.66
CA ILE A 394 8.42 17.37 19.29
C ILE A 394 7.46 16.19 19.32
N ILE A 395 6.26 16.38 18.76
CA ILE A 395 5.26 15.33 18.54
C ILE A 395 5.17 15.14 17.02
N ASP A 396 5.41 13.91 16.53
CA ASP A 396 5.34 13.53 15.10
C ASP A 396 4.06 12.73 14.82
#